data_43de77f011719db09dc4a272e505b439
#
_entry.id   43de77f011719db09dc4a272e505b439
#
_cell.length_a   1.000
_cell.length_b   1.000
_cell.length_c   1.000
_cell.angle_alpha   90.00
_cell.angle_beta   90.00
_cell.angle_gamma   90.00
#
_symmetry.space_group_name_H-M   'P 1'
#
loop_
_entity.id
_entity.type
_entity.pdbx_description
1 polymer ?
#
loop_
_entity_poly.entity_id
_entity_poly.type
_entity_poly.pdbx_seq_one_letter_code
_entity_poly.pdbx_strand_id
1 'polypeptide(L)'
;MNILFDLFLTFAKIGLFTFGGGYAMIAMIEHNCVALKGWITHDEMMNVTVIAESTPGPIAINCATFTGYKKAGFIGALAATLGIVVPSFTVIYLISVFLDSFLEITIIANAFKGIKIAVGVLILDAAITMIKKMHKKKLPRAIMICSCFMMLCINIFALTFSSISLMMIAAVVSLTIFILNGAPEHKGGAAK
;
A
#
# COMPACT_ATOMS: atom_id res chain seq x y z
N MET A 1 -5.65 -8.79 29.96
CA MET A 1 -6.50 -8.39 28.83
C MET A 1 -6.44 -9.52 27.81
N ASN A 2 -7.56 -9.91 27.19
CA ASN A 2 -7.54 -10.99 26.21
C ASN A 2 -6.66 -10.57 25.03
N ILE A 3 -5.72 -11.42 24.62
CA ILE A 3 -4.77 -11.12 23.53
C ILE A 3 -5.47 -10.71 22.22
N LEU A 4 -6.63 -11.28 21.94
CA LEU A 4 -7.42 -10.98 20.74
C LEU A 4 -7.96 -9.55 20.78
N PHE A 5 -8.42 -9.11 21.93
CA PHE A 5 -8.91 -7.75 22.14
C PHE A 5 -7.77 -6.73 22.08
N ASP A 6 -6.60 -7.09 22.60
CA ASP A 6 -5.40 -6.25 22.54
C ASP A 6 -4.89 -6.11 21.07
N LEU A 7 -4.91 -7.20 20.29
CA LEU A 7 -4.63 -7.19 18.87
C LEU A 7 -5.61 -6.27 18.14
N PHE A 8 -6.90 -6.47 18.33
CA PHE A 8 -7.94 -5.65 17.69
C PHE A 8 -7.76 -4.16 18.00
N LEU A 9 -7.63 -3.78 19.27
CA LEU A 9 -7.48 -2.37 19.67
C LEU A 9 -6.18 -1.74 19.17
N THR A 10 -5.08 -2.48 19.18
CA THR A 10 -3.80 -1.96 18.71
C THR A 10 -3.87 -1.67 17.21
N PHE A 11 -4.38 -2.60 16.42
CA PHE A 11 -4.54 -2.41 14.99
C PHE A 11 -5.65 -1.41 14.62
N ALA A 12 -6.68 -1.28 15.45
CA ALA A 12 -7.70 -0.22 15.33
C ALA A 12 -7.10 1.18 15.48
N LYS A 13 -6.23 1.38 16.46
CA LYS A 13 -5.49 2.64 16.63
C LYS A 13 -4.57 2.92 15.44
N ILE A 14 -3.84 1.91 14.97
CA ILE A 14 -2.97 2.07 13.81
C ILE A 14 -3.80 2.47 12.58
N GLY A 15 -4.91 1.77 12.30
CA GLY A 15 -5.77 2.06 11.16
C GLY A 15 -6.40 3.46 11.19
N LEU A 16 -6.80 3.95 12.37
CA LEU A 16 -7.44 5.27 12.52
C LEU A 16 -6.46 6.43 12.47
N PHE A 17 -5.27 6.27 13.07
CA PHE A 17 -4.36 7.39 13.34
C PHE A 17 -3.13 7.43 12.43
N THR A 18 -3.01 6.51 11.48
CA THR A 18 -1.88 6.55 10.54
C THR A 18 -2.29 7.20 9.23
N PHE A 19 -1.66 8.33 8.92
CA PHE A 19 -1.79 9.05 7.66
C PHE A 19 -0.48 8.94 6.87
N GLY A 20 -0.55 8.91 5.55
CA GLY A 20 0.66 8.97 4.70
C GLY A 20 1.03 7.69 3.95
N GLY A 21 0.15 6.66 3.96
CA GLY A 21 0.30 5.46 3.13
C GLY A 21 1.07 4.30 3.76
N GLY A 22 1.32 3.24 2.98
CA GLY A 22 1.78 1.94 3.47
C GLY A 22 3.05 1.96 4.31
N TYR A 23 4.06 2.75 3.94
CA TYR A 23 5.32 2.82 4.69
C TYR A 23 5.20 3.51 6.06
N ALA A 24 4.36 4.54 6.17
CA ALA A 24 4.09 5.16 7.47
C ALA A 24 3.37 4.18 8.42
N MET A 25 2.46 3.36 7.87
CA MET A 25 1.79 2.30 8.64
C MET A 25 2.77 1.20 9.09
N ILE A 26 3.76 0.83 8.26
CA ILE A 26 4.80 -0.14 8.64
C ILE A 26 5.54 0.36 9.88
N ALA A 27 6.00 1.62 9.89
CA ALA A 27 6.69 2.20 11.04
C ALA A 27 5.83 2.19 12.31
N MET A 28 4.52 2.47 12.19
CA MET A 28 3.59 2.41 13.31
C MET A 28 3.33 0.98 13.80
N ILE A 29 3.25 0.01 12.88
CA ILE A 29 3.13 -1.42 13.23
C ILE A 29 4.40 -1.87 13.97
N GLU A 30 5.58 -1.54 13.44
CA GLU A 30 6.85 -1.86 14.07
C GLU A 30 6.94 -1.28 15.49
N HIS A 31 6.66 0.01 15.65
CA HIS A 31 6.67 0.65 16.96
C HIS A 31 5.72 -0.04 17.95
N ASN A 32 4.49 -0.32 17.55
CA ASN A 32 3.49 -0.92 18.44
C ASN A 32 3.76 -2.41 18.69
N CYS A 33 4.07 -3.19 17.65
CA CYS A 33 4.15 -4.65 17.77
C CYS A 33 5.54 -5.14 18.21
N VAL A 34 6.61 -4.41 17.88
CA VAL A 34 7.98 -4.75 18.30
C VAL A 34 8.35 -4.00 19.57
N ALA A 35 8.38 -2.65 19.53
CA ALA A 35 8.92 -1.86 20.65
C ALA A 35 8.02 -1.84 21.87
N LEU A 36 6.70 -1.65 21.71
CA LEU A 36 5.78 -1.52 22.84
C LEU A 36 5.23 -2.85 23.35
N LYS A 37 4.85 -3.75 22.45
CA LYS A 37 4.15 -4.99 22.82
C LYS A 37 5.06 -6.23 22.81
N GLY A 38 6.19 -6.20 22.11
CA GLY A 38 7.08 -7.35 21.98
C GLY A 38 6.40 -8.58 21.39
N TRP A 39 5.43 -8.40 20.47
CA TRP A 39 4.72 -9.50 19.84
C TRP A 39 5.55 -10.21 18.78
N ILE A 40 6.40 -9.45 18.11
CA ILE A 40 7.34 -9.92 17.10
C ILE A 40 8.68 -9.21 17.30
N THR A 41 9.77 -9.81 16.81
CA THR A 41 11.09 -9.19 16.82
C THR A 41 11.27 -8.23 15.63
N HIS A 42 12.33 -7.42 15.66
CA HIS A 42 12.68 -6.54 14.54
C HIS A 42 12.95 -7.33 13.25
N ASP A 43 13.73 -8.42 13.34
CA ASP A 43 14.03 -9.27 12.18
C ASP A 43 12.77 -9.91 11.58
N GLU A 44 11.85 -10.30 12.43
CA GLU A 44 10.55 -10.81 12.00
C GLU A 44 9.72 -9.74 11.32
N MET A 45 9.72 -8.51 11.85
CA MET A 45 9.02 -7.40 11.22
C MET A 45 9.58 -7.09 9.82
N MET A 46 10.92 -7.13 9.65
CA MET A 46 11.55 -6.99 8.34
C MET A 46 11.08 -8.07 7.36
N ASN A 47 11.07 -9.34 7.79
CA ASN A 47 10.59 -10.44 6.96
C ASN A 47 9.11 -10.30 6.61
N VAL A 48 8.28 -9.92 7.58
CA VAL A 48 6.84 -9.65 7.37
C VAL A 48 6.64 -8.55 6.33
N THR A 49 7.44 -7.50 6.38
CA THR A 49 7.36 -6.39 5.43
C THR A 49 7.65 -6.86 4.01
N VAL A 50 8.72 -7.65 3.81
CA VAL A 50 9.06 -8.22 2.50
C VAL A 50 7.94 -9.14 1.97
N ILE A 51 7.38 -9.99 2.83
CA ILE A 51 6.25 -10.86 2.46
C ILE A 51 5.01 -10.03 2.12
N ALA A 52 4.72 -9.00 2.91
CA ALA A 52 3.56 -8.13 2.71
C ALA A 52 3.67 -7.31 1.42
N GLU A 53 4.88 -6.88 1.04
CA GLU A 53 5.15 -6.20 -0.23
C GLU A 53 5.02 -7.14 -1.44
N SER A 54 5.33 -8.41 -1.26
CA SER A 54 5.23 -9.44 -2.30
C SER A 54 3.82 -10.01 -2.45
N THR A 55 2.95 -9.80 -1.45
CA THR A 55 1.58 -10.33 -1.41
C THR A 55 0.61 -9.29 -2.00
N PRO A 56 -0.28 -9.67 -2.93
CA PRO A 56 -1.29 -8.74 -3.44
C PRO A 56 -2.17 -8.20 -2.31
N GLY A 57 -2.31 -6.86 -2.23
CA GLY A 57 -3.13 -6.18 -1.24
C GLY A 57 -2.42 -5.06 -0.49
N PRO A 58 -3.13 -4.34 0.39
CA PRO A 58 -2.53 -3.28 1.18
C PRO A 58 -1.51 -3.84 2.17
N ILE A 59 -0.27 -3.37 2.10
CA ILE A 59 0.87 -3.84 2.90
C ILE A 59 0.54 -3.84 4.39
N ALA A 60 -0.12 -2.80 4.89
CA ALA A 60 -0.47 -2.68 6.29
C ALA A 60 -1.46 -3.76 6.76
N ILE A 61 -2.43 -4.15 5.92
CA ILE A 61 -3.37 -5.23 6.21
C ILE A 61 -2.64 -6.56 6.22
N ASN A 62 -1.74 -6.79 5.26
CA ASN A 62 -0.93 -8.01 5.21
C ASN A 62 -0.03 -8.14 6.45
N CYS A 63 0.61 -7.03 6.87
CA CYS A 63 1.39 -7.00 8.12
C CYS A 63 0.55 -7.26 9.36
N ALA A 64 -0.66 -6.68 9.44
CA ALA A 64 -1.58 -6.91 10.55
C ALA A 64 -2.01 -8.37 10.63
N THR A 65 -2.41 -8.94 9.51
CA THR A 65 -2.82 -10.35 9.39
C THR A 65 -1.69 -11.29 9.83
N PHE A 66 -0.48 -11.06 9.34
CA PHE A 66 0.66 -11.89 9.70
C PHE A 66 1.03 -11.79 11.18
N THR A 67 1.10 -10.56 11.72
CA THR A 67 1.42 -10.33 13.14
C THR A 67 0.36 -10.98 14.03
N GLY A 68 -0.92 -10.83 13.68
CA GLY A 68 -2.02 -11.46 14.39
C GLY A 68 -1.96 -12.98 14.34
N TYR A 69 -1.67 -13.55 13.17
CA TYR A 69 -1.50 -14.99 13.01
C TYR A 69 -0.36 -15.54 13.86
N LYS A 70 0.77 -14.86 13.83
CA LYS A 70 1.93 -15.27 14.62
C LYS A 70 1.65 -15.25 16.11
N LYS A 71 0.89 -14.26 16.58
CA LYS A 71 0.62 -14.10 18.02
C LYS A 71 -0.47 -15.02 18.58
N ALA A 72 -1.53 -15.25 17.83
CA ALA A 72 -2.71 -16.02 18.30
C ALA A 72 -3.36 -16.88 17.21
N GLY A 73 -2.60 -17.33 16.19
CA GLY A 73 -3.08 -18.19 15.12
C GLY A 73 -4.14 -17.52 14.26
N PHE A 74 -5.00 -18.32 13.65
CA PHE A 74 -6.03 -17.85 12.71
C PHE A 74 -6.97 -16.81 13.32
N ILE A 75 -7.40 -17.00 14.56
CA ILE A 75 -8.29 -16.07 15.26
C ILE A 75 -7.57 -14.74 15.56
N GLY A 76 -6.26 -14.80 15.84
CA GLY A 76 -5.41 -13.61 15.99
C GLY A 76 -5.28 -12.83 14.68
N ALA A 77 -5.10 -13.53 13.55
CA ALA A 77 -5.08 -12.90 12.23
C ALA A 77 -6.40 -12.17 11.94
N LEU A 78 -7.53 -12.83 12.21
CA LEU A 78 -8.85 -12.24 12.02
C LEU A 78 -9.06 -11.00 12.90
N ALA A 79 -8.70 -11.08 14.20
CA ALA A 79 -8.81 -9.96 15.14
C ALA A 79 -7.97 -8.75 14.70
N ALA A 80 -6.71 -8.95 14.28
CA ALA A 80 -5.84 -7.89 13.82
C ALA A 80 -6.32 -7.26 12.50
N THR A 81 -6.75 -8.08 11.55
CA THR A 81 -7.28 -7.62 10.26
C THR A 81 -8.58 -6.83 10.43
N LEU A 82 -9.52 -7.33 11.23
CA LEU A 82 -10.73 -6.59 11.55
C LEU A 82 -10.42 -5.31 12.33
N GLY A 83 -9.43 -5.34 13.21
CA GLY A 83 -8.98 -4.16 13.93
C GLY A 83 -8.55 -3.03 13.01
N ILE A 84 -7.74 -3.31 11.99
CA ILE A 84 -7.24 -2.26 11.08
C ILE A 84 -8.32 -1.79 10.07
N VAL A 85 -9.24 -2.66 9.67
CA VAL A 85 -10.24 -2.39 8.62
C VAL A 85 -11.52 -1.77 9.17
N VAL A 86 -12.11 -2.36 10.22
CA VAL A 86 -13.45 -1.98 10.69
C VAL A 86 -13.56 -0.53 11.11
N PRO A 87 -12.66 0.04 11.93
CA PRO A 87 -12.78 1.43 12.33
C PRO A 87 -12.67 2.40 11.16
N SER A 88 -11.73 2.17 10.25
CA SER A 88 -11.55 3.00 9.04
C SER A 88 -12.78 2.92 8.14
N PHE A 89 -13.30 1.72 7.92
CA PHE A 89 -14.53 1.50 7.17
C PHE A 89 -15.73 2.22 7.79
N THR A 90 -15.87 2.12 9.12
CA THR A 90 -16.97 2.77 9.86
C THR A 90 -16.94 4.29 9.70
N VAL A 91 -15.76 4.90 9.81
CA VAL A 91 -15.62 6.36 9.61
C VAL A 91 -16.00 6.75 8.18
N ILE A 92 -15.49 6.04 7.16
CA ILE A 92 -15.82 6.31 5.76
C ILE A 92 -17.31 6.12 5.51
N TYR A 93 -17.92 5.06 6.04
CA TYR A 93 -19.34 4.77 5.90
C TYR A 93 -20.21 5.89 6.52
N LEU A 94 -19.90 6.30 7.75
CA LEU A 94 -20.62 7.38 8.41
C LEU A 94 -20.53 8.71 7.62
N ILE A 95 -19.33 9.06 7.16
CA ILE A 95 -19.12 10.24 6.33
C ILE A 95 -19.95 10.12 5.03
N SER A 96 -19.96 8.95 4.39
CA SER A 96 -20.70 8.72 3.14
C SER A 96 -22.21 8.88 3.31
N VAL A 97 -22.79 8.37 4.40
CA VAL A 97 -24.22 8.46 4.67
C VAL A 97 -24.67 9.92 4.89
N PHE A 98 -23.83 10.73 5.53
CA PHE A 98 -24.15 12.13 5.85
C PHE A 98 -23.48 13.13 4.88
N LEU A 99 -22.86 12.65 3.81
CA LEU A 99 -22.01 13.48 2.94
C LEU A 99 -22.75 14.69 2.36
N ASP A 100 -23.98 14.49 1.86
CA ASP A 100 -24.75 15.56 1.25
C ASP A 100 -25.07 16.67 2.27
N SER A 101 -25.52 16.30 3.47
CA SER A 101 -25.76 17.25 4.56
C SER A 101 -24.48 17.95 5.02
N PHE A 102 -23.35 17.27 5.02
CA PHE A 102 -22.06 17.88 5.36
C PHE A 102 -21.57 18.85 4.30
N LEU A 103 -21.81 18.59 3.03
CA LEU A 103 -21.40 19.47 1.93
C LEU A 103 -22.22 20.76 1.82
N GLU A 104 -23.41 20.81 2.40
CA GLU A 104 -24.19 22.05 2.54
C GLU A 104 -23.51 23.06 3.49
N ILE A 105 -22.71 22.57 4.44
CA ILE A 105 -21.95 23.43 5.35
C ILE A 105 -20.69 23.92 4.63
N THR A 106 -20.62 25.21 4.32
CA THR A 106 -19.54 25.83 3.53
C THR A 106 -18.15 25.54 4.08
N ILE A 107 -17.97 25.51 5.41
CA ILE A 107 -16.68 25.21 6.06
C ILE A 107 -16.26 23.79 5.73
N ILE A 108 -17.18 22.83 5.83
CA ILE A 108 -16.90 21.41 5.56
C ILE A 108 -16.63 21.21 4.07
N ALA A 109 -17.41 21.81 3.19
CA ALA A 109 -17.18 21.76 1.74
C ALA A 109 -15.77 22.29 1.37
N ASN A 110 -15.34 23.38 1.98
CA ASN A 110 -14.00 23.91 1.77
C ASN A 110 -12.90 23.03 2.35
N ALA A 111 -13.13 22.39 3.53
CA ALA A 111 -12.22 21.40 4.09
C ALA A 111 -12.04 20.19 3.14
N PHE A 112 -13.12 19.67 2.56
CA PHE A 112 -13.05 18.60 1.56
C PHE A 112 -12.29 19.01 0.30
N LYS A 113 -12.43 20.26 -0.18
CA LYS A 113 -11.60 20.76 -1.28
C LYS A 113 -10.11 20.76 -0.91
N GLY A 114 -9.78 21.22 0.30
CA GLY A 114 -8.40 21.19 0.81
C GLY A 114 -7.84 19.76 0.90
N ILE A 115 -8.63 18.80 1.40
CA ILE A 115 -8.24 17.38 1.48
C ILE A 115 -7.98 16.82 0.07
N LYS A 116 -8.84 17.10 -0.92
CA LYS A 116 -8.62 16.66 -2.32
C LYS A 116 -7.29 17.16 -2.88
N ILE A 117 -6.96 18.43 -2.63
CA ILE A 117 -5.67 19.00 -3.06
C ILE A 117 -4.51 18.34 -2.34
N ALA A 118 -4.58 18.16 -1.02
CA ALA A 118 -3.56 17.49 -0.23
C ALA A 118 -3.31 16.05 -0.69
N VAL A 119 -4.38 15.29 -0.96
CA VAL A 119 -4.27 13.92 -1.51
C VAL A 119 -3.61 13.94 -2.89
N GLY A 120 -3.95 14.90 -3.75
CA GLY A 120 -3.28 15.07 -5.04
C GLY A 120 -1.77 15.30 -4.90
N VAL A 121 -1.36 16.16 -3.96
CA VAL A 121 0.05 16.41 -3.66
C VAL A 121 0.75 15.14 -3.13
N LEU A 122 0.11 14.39 -2.23
CA LEU A 122 0.65 13.13 -1.72
C LEU A 122 0.86 12.08 -2.81
N ILE A 123 -0.08 11.99 -3.77
CA ILE A 123 0.05 11.09 -4.93
C ILE A 123 1.23 11.51 -5.81
N LEU A 124 1.40 12.81 -6.05
CA LEU A 124 2.53 13.33 -6.82
C LEU A 124 3.86 13.08 -6.10
N ASP A 125 3.93 13.29 -4.80
CA ASP A 125 5.13 13.01 -4.00
C ASP A 125 5.49 11.52 -4.03
N ALA A 126 4.50 10.65 -3.88
CA ALA A 126 4.69 9.21 -4.00
C ALA A 126 5.23 8.82 -5.39
N ALA A 127 4.65 9.38 -6.46
CA ALA A 127 5.11 9.12 -7.82
C ALA A 127 6.56 9.60 -8.03
N ILE A 128 6.91 10.78 -7.58
CA ILE A 128 8.28 11.33 -7.66
C ILE A 128 9.26 10.44 -6.88
N THR A 129 8.87 10.00 -5.70
CA THR A 129 9.70 9.13 -4.85
C THR A 129 9.93 7.77 -5.51
N MET A 130 8.91 7.17 -6.11
CA MET A 130 9.04 5.92 -6.86
C MET A 130 9.96 6.08 -8.07
N ILE A 131 9.82 7.17 -8.83
CA ILE A 131 10.69 7.48 -9.98
C ILE A 131 12.15 7.65 -9.53
N LYS A 132 12.41 8.34 -8.41
CA LYS A 132 13.76 8.53 -7.86
C LYS A 132 14.40 7.22 -7.42
N LYS A 133 13.63 6.31 -6.82
CA LYS A 133 14.10 4.99 -6.36
C LYS A 133 14.26 3.97 -7.47
N MET A 134 13.70 4.22 -8.65
CA MET A 134 13.77 3.29 -9.77
C MET A 134 15.19 3.15 -10.32
N HIS A 135 15.60 1.92 -10.62
CA HIS A 135 16.89 1.62 -11.23
C HIS A 135 17.11 2.44 -12.51
N LYS A 136 18.30 3.07 -12.66
CA LYS A 136 18.68 3.93 -13.80
C LYS A 136 18.85 3.17 -15.14
N LYS A 137 18.34 1.93 -15.26
CA LYS A 137 18.37 1.18 -16.52
C LYS A 137 17.42 1.83 -17.54
N LYS A 138 17.85 1.89 -18.81
CA LYS A 138 17.09 2.57 -19.88
C LYS A 138 15.72 1.90 -20.14
N LEU A 139 15.66 0.56 -20.10
CA LEU A 139 14.45 -0.22 -20.40
C LEU A 139 13.29 0.03 -19.43
N PRO A 140 13.45 -0.11 -18.09
CA PRO A 140 12.35 0.16 -17.16
C PRO A 140 11.84 1.59 -17.23
N ARG A 141 12.74 2.55 -17.47
CA ARG A 141 12.36 3.96 -17.59
C ARG A 141 11.57 4.23 -18.88
N ALA A 142 11.95 3.61 -20.01
CA ALA A 142 11.21 3.71 -21.25
C ALA A 142 9.80 3.11 -21.14
N ILE A 143 9.67 1.93 -20.52
CA ILE A 143 8.39 1.27 -20.27
C ILE A 143 7.49 2.17 -19.39
N MET A 144 8.03 2.74 -18.32
CA MET A 144 7.29 3.64 -17.42
C MET A 144 6.77 4.88 -18.16
N ILE A 145 7.63 5.56 -18.93
CA ILE A 145 7.24 6.76 -19.69
C ILE A 145 6.17 6.42 -20.73
N CYS A 146 6.36 5.33 -21.46
CA CYS A 146 5.41 4.87 -22.48
C CYS A 146 4.05 4.51 -21.87
N SER A 147 4.03 3.79 -20.73
CA SER A 147 2.80 3.45 -20.02
C SER A 147 2.09 4.68 -19.47
N CYS A 148 2.84 5.65 -18.95
CA CYS A 148 2.27 6.91 -18.45
C CYS A 148 1.64 7.72 -19.60
N PHE A 149 2.33 7.83 -20.72
CA PHE A 149 1.80 8.53 -21.90
C PHE A 149 0.57 7.84 -22.47
N MET A 150 0.60 6.50 -22.57
CA MET A 150 -0.54 5.71 -23.04
C MET A 150 -1.77 5.90 -22.13
N MET A 151 -1.57 5.89 -20.81
CA MET A 151 -2.65 6.14 -19.83
C MET A 151 -3.24 7.55 -19.96
N LEU A 152 -2.39 8.56 -20.20
CA LEU A 152 -2.86 9.93 -20.44
C LEU A 152 -3.68 10.00 -21.74
N CYS A 153 -3.23 9.38 -22.83
CA CYS A 153 -3.98 9.32 -24.08
C CYS A 153 -5.34 8.62 -23.90
N ILE A 154 -5.38 7.47 -23.21
CA ILE A 154 -6.61 6.73 -22.94
C ILE A 154 -7.61 7.62 -22.17
N ASN A 155 -7.11 8.37 -21.18
CA ASN A 155 -7.94 9.24 -20.35
C ASN A 155 -8.46 10.48 -21.12
N ILE A 156 -7.61 11.10 -21.96
CA ILE A 156 -8.00 12.28 -22.77
C ILE A 156 -9.01 11.88 -23.86
N PHE A 157 -8.80 10.74 -24.53
CA PHE A 157 -9.70 10.26 -25.58
C PHE A 157 -10.91 9.47 -25.05
N ALA A 158 -11.08 9.38 -23.72
CA ALA A 158 -12.16 8.64 -23.05
C ALA A 158 -12.36 7.21 -23.58
N LEU A 159 -11.25 6.54 -23.96
CA LEU A 159 -11.31 5.17 -24.44
C LEU A 159 -11.64 4.23 -23.27
N THR A 160 -12.58 3.31 -23.49
CA THR A 160 -12.99 2.30 -22.50
C THR A 160 -11.94 1.19 -22.37
N PHE A 161 -10.68 1.57 -22.15
CA PHE A 161 -9.57 0.64 -22.00
C PHE A 161 -9.19 0.50 -20.53
N SER A 162 -9.24 -0.73 -20.00
CA SER A 162 -8.96 -0.98 -18.58
C SER A 162 -7.47 -0.83 -18.29
N SER A 163 -7.13 -0.17 -17.16
CA SER A 163 -5.76 -0.11 -16.63
C SER A 163 -5.12 -1.49 -16.46
N ILE A 164 -5.93 -2.50 -16.13
CA ILE A 164 -5.49 -3.89 -15.97
C ILE A 164 -4.99 -4.45 -17.30
N SER A 165 -5.70 -4.18 -18.40
CA SER A 165 -5.28 -4.63 -19.73
C SER A 165 -3.94 -4.00 -20.14
N LEU A 166 -3.73 -2.71 -19.82
CA LEU A 166 -2.44 -2.04 -20.06
C LEU A 166 -1.30 -2.65 -19.27
N MET A 167 -1.55 -2.99 -17.99
CA MET A 167 -0.58 -3.67 -17.14
C MET A 167 -0.22 -5.06 -17.68
N MET A 168 -1.19 -5.83 -18.13
CA MET A 168 -0.96 -7.15 -18.73
C MET A 168 -0.13 -7.05 -20.01
N ILE A 169 -0.44 -6.11 -20.90
CA ILE A 169 0.33 -5.88 -22.12
C ILE A 169 1.78 -5.47 -21.77
N ALA A 170 1.97 -4.54 -20.84
CA ALA A 170 3.30 -4.12 -20.39
C ALA A 170 4.11 -5.27 -19.77
N ALA A 171 3.46 -6.15 -18.99
CA ALA A 171 4.07 -7.34 -18.43
C ALA A 171 4.52 -8.35 -19.51
N VAL A 172 3.65 -8.63 -20.50
CA VAL A 172 3.97 -9.53 -21.62
C VAL A 172 5.12 -8.97 -22.45
N VAL A 173 5.08 -7.68 -22.80
CA VAL A 173 6.16 -7.02 -23.56
C VAL A 173 7.48 -7.08 -22.77
N SER A 174 7.45 -6.78 -21.47
CA SER A 174 8.65 -6.83 -20.63
C SER A 174 9.21 -8.26 -20.54
N LEU A 175 8.35 -9.27 -20.39
CA LEU A 175 8.75 -10.68 -20.35
C LEU A 175 9.35 -11.13 -21.68
N THR A 176 8.73 -10.76 -22.80
CA THR A 176 9.22 -11.09 -24.14
C THR A 176 10.62 -10.48 -24.39
N ILE A 177 10.82 -9.21 -24.04
CA ILE A 177 12.12 -8.55 -24.15
C ILE A 177 13.16 -9.23 -23.24
N PHE A 178 12.76 -9.65 -22.04
CA PHE A 178 13.64 -10.35 -21.10
C PHE A 178 14.08 -11.71 -21.66
N ILE A 179 13.18 -12.47 -22.25
CA ILE A 179 13.47 -13.77 -22.86
C ILE A 179 14.38 -13.61 -24.09
N LEU A 180 14.10 -12.62 -24.97
CA LEU A 180 14.87 -12.38 -26.18
C LEU A 180 16.28 -11.85 -25.91
N ASN A 181 16.47 -11.06 -24.86
CA ASN A 181 17.79 -10.52 -24.49
C ASN A 181 18.65 -11.47 -23.65
N GLY A 182 18.20 -12.69 -23.38
CA GLY A 182 18.86 -13.66 -22.52
C GLY A 182 18.83 -13.23 -21.04
N ALA A 183 18.60 -14.17 -20.14
CA ALA A 183 18.72 -13.91 -18.71
C ALA A 183 20.14 -13.37 -18.42
N PRO A 184 20.31 -12.25 -17.69
CA PRO A 184 21.64 -11.83 -17.27
C PRO A 184 22.25 -12.96 -16.45
N GLU A 185 23.38 -13.51 -16.91
CA GLU A 185 24.16 -14.47 -16.15
C GLU A 185 24.37 -13.94 -14.74
N HIS A 186 23.82 -14.63 -13.78
CA HIS A 186 24.11 -14.43 -12.36
C HIS A 186 25.60 -14.83 -12.19
N LYS A 187 26.52 -13.89 -12.38
CA LYS A 187 27.89 -14.07 -11.90
C LYS A 187 27.80 -14.20 -10.39
N GLY A 188 27.77 -15.46 -9.96
CA GLY A 188 27.93 -15.84 -8.56
C GLY A 188 29.21 -15.20 -8.04
N GLY A 189 29.09 -14.21 -7.17
CA GLY A 189 30.18 -13.74 -6.34
C GLY A 189 30.54 -14.87 -5.39
N ALA A 190 31.56 -15.65 -5.80
CA ALA A 190 32.21 -16.55 -4.89
C ALA A 190 32.81 -15.73 -3.74
N ALA A 191 32.45 -16.11 -2.53
CA ALA A 191 33.06 -15.63 -1.29
C ALA A 191 34.60 -15.74 -1.33
N LYS A 192 35.26 -14.69 -0.96
CA LYS A 192 36.53 -14.72 -0.25
C LYS A 192 36.43 -13.83 0.97
#